data_19faf936ada394d38e267531e8a77080
#
_entry.id   19faf936ada394d38e267531e8a77080
#
_cell.length_a   1.000
_cell.length_b   1.000
_cell.length_c   1.000
_cell.angle_alpha   90.00
_cell.angle_beta   90.00
_cell.angle_gamma   90.00
#
_symmetry.space_group_name_H-M   'P 1'
#
loop_
_entity.id
_entity.type
_entity.pdbx_description
1 polymer ?
#
loop_
_entity_poly.entity_id
_entity_poly.type
_entity_poly.pdbx_seq_one_letter_code
_entity_poly.pdbx_strand_id
1 'polypeptide(L)'
;MKEKAKDQPLLEMKLKDVGILYQSFREFLKGHYMTGEEVMDVLLKQLPFSEKLKGAEFLFDGFTGFTPIQVNVLRELLVIADRISVTVTMDEREDAFSPGKPYQLFFMSKQMIRTLAGLTRDLEDPVYLKPSGQSRFAHAPALQFLEKNIFRYRKGVYSKEQQEICLLYTSDA
;
A
#
# COMPACT_ATOMS: atom_id res chain seq x y z
N MET A 1 4.10 0.55 26.60
CA MET A 1 3.52 -0.78 26.89
C MET A 1 3.68 -1.22 28.34
N LYS A 2 4.84 -1.07 28.97
CA LYS A 2 5.06 -1.47 30.37
C LYS A 2 4.15 -0.77 31.40
N GLU A 3 3.76 0.47 31.16
CA GLU A 3 2.89 1.23 32.08
C GLU A 3 1.45 0.72 32.17
N LYS A 4 0.90 0.16 31.10
CA LYS A 4 -0.48 -0.39 31.06
C LYS A 4 -0.61 -1.81 31.66
N ALA A 5 0.49 -2.45 32.00
CA ALA A 5 0.51 -3.82 32.54
C ALA A 5 0.66 -3.88 34.07
N LYS A 6 0.86 -2.74 34.77
CA LYS A 6 1.12 -2.71 36.21
C LYS A 6 0.02 -3.32 37.08
N ASP A 7 -1.22 -3.38 36.57
CA ASP A 7 -2.36 -3.91 37.31
C ASP A 7 -2.74 -5.35 36.88
N GLN A 8 -1.92 -6.01 36.07
CA GLN A 8 -2.19 -7.35 35.56
C GLN A 8 -0.94 -8.24 35.63
N PRO A 9 -0.69 -8.92 36.76
CA PRO A 9 0.54 -9.70 36.99
C PRO A 9 0.81 -10.76 35.92
N LEU A 10 -0.23 -11.43 35.44
CA LEU A 10 -0.10 -12.45 34.38
C LEU A 10 0.35 -11.83 33.03
N LEU A 11 -0.14 -10.64 32.72
CA LEU A 11 0.26 -9.91 31.51
C LEU A 11 1.73 -9.44 31.62
N GLU A 12 2.13 -8.98 32.81
CA GLU A 12 3.51 -8.56 33.06
C GLU A 12 4.49 -9.73 32.90
N MET A 13 4.15 -10.91 33.45
CA MET A 13 4.95 -12.13 33.26
C MET A 13 5.08 -12.50 31.78
N LYS A 14 3.98 -12.54 31.04
CA LYS A 14 3.98 -12.84 29.60
C LYS A 14 4.83 -11.82 28.80
N LEU A 15 4.72 -10.53 29.10
CA LEU A 15 5.52 -9.51 28.44
C LEU A 15 7.01 -9.63 28.75
N LYS A 16 7.35 -10.08 29.97
CA LYS A 16 8.74 -10.37 30.34
C LYS A 16 9.30 -11.55 29.57
N ASP A 17 8.53 -12.65 29.45
CA ASP A 17 8.93 -13.85 28.71
C ASP A 17 9.11 -13.54 27.21
N VAL A 18 8.16 -12.82 26.62
CA VAL A 18 8.26 -12.35 25.22
C VAL A 18 9.49 -11.44 25.05
N GLY A 19 9.77 -10.57 26.02
CA GLY A 19 10.93 -9.70 26.02
C GLY A 19 12.25 -10.47 26.01
N ILE A 20 12.36 -11.54 26.82
CA ILE A 20 13.52 -12.42 26.89
C ILE A 20 13.69 -13.16 25.55
N LEU A 21 12.62 -13.77 25.03
CA LEU A 21 12.64 -14.45 23.74
C LEU A 21 13.07 -13.54 22.60
N TYR A 22 12.52 -12.32 22.55
CA TYR A 22 12.89 -11.35 21.54
C TYR A 22 14.35 -10.91 21.62
N GLN A 23 14.87 -10.72 22.84
CA GLN A 23 16.27 -10.36 23.03
C GLN A 23 17.19 -11.52 22.62
N SER A 24 16.91 -12.74 23.04
CA SER A 24 17.68 -13.93 22.63
C SER A 24 17.65 -14.14 21.12
N PHE A 25 16.48 -13.93 20.48
CA PHE A 25 16.35 -13.99 19.03
C PHE A 25 17.21 -12.93 18.33
N ARG A 26 17.20 -11.68 18.82
CA ARG A 26 18.07 -10.63 18.27
C ARG A 26 19.55 -10.94 18.44
N GLU A 27 19.95 -11.49 19.56
CA GLU A 27 21.34 -11.91 19.79
C GLU A 27 21.75 -13.03 18.84
N PHE A 28 20.86 -14.01 18.61
CA PHE A 28 21.08 -15.08 17.63
C PHE A 28 21.26 -14.58 16.19
N LEU A 29 20.46 -13.58 15.79
CA LEU A 29 20.56 -13.00 14.45
C LEU A 29 21.84 -12.17 14.25
N LYS A 30 22.35 -11.57 15.32
CA LYS A 30 23.44 -10.60 15.26
C LYS A 30 24.70 -11.18 14.62
N GLY A 31 25.13 -10.57 13.53
CA GLY A 31 26.35 -10.95 12.81
C GLY A 31 26.20 -12.12 11.83
N HIS A 32 25.04 -12.80 11.77
CA HIS A 32 24.81 -13.93 10.87
C HIS A 32 23.63 -13.71 9.93
N TYR A 33 22.61 -13.00 10.38
CA TYR A 33 21.37 -12.80 9.63
C TYR A 33 20.91 -11.35 9.73
N MET A 34 20.22 -10.90 8.70
CA MET A 34 19.57 -9.60 8.65
C MET A 34 18.06 -9.80 8.44
N THR A 35 17.24 -9.17 9.26
CA THR A 35 15.77 -9.18 9.07
C THR A 35 15.37 -8.27 7.92
N GLY A 36 14.18 -8.50 7.33
CA GLY A 36 13.66 -7.61 6.28
C GLY A 36 13.52 -6.14 6.73
N GLU A 37 13.26 -5.91 8.01
CA GLU A 37 13.21 -4.56 8.59
C GLU A 37 14.61 -3.92 8.67
N GLU A 38 15.62 -4.69 9.09
CA GLU A 38 17.00 -4.22 9.14
C GLU A 38 17.56 -3.90 7.75
N VAL A 39 17.14 -4.63 6.71
CA VAL A 39 17.50 -4.32 5.31
C VAL A 39 17.03 -2.90 4.94
N MET A 40 15.81 -2.54 5.32
CA MET A 40 15.28 -1.19 5.06
C MET A 40 16.04 -0.11 5.84
N ASP A 41 16.45 -0.39 7.08
CA ASP A 41 17.28 0.52 7.89
C ASP A 41 18.67 0.73 7.27
N VAL A 42 19.28 -0.34 6.75
CA VAL A 42 20.56 -0.26 6.04
C VAL A 42 20.40 0.51 4.74
N LEU A 43 19.33 0.23 3.98
CA LEU A 43 19.02 0.96 2.74
C LEU A 43 18.92 2.45 3.01
N LEU A 44 18.12 2.88 4.01
CA LEU A 44 18.00 4.28 4.39
C LEU A 44 19.34 4.97 4.67
N LYS A 45 20.26 4.28 5.33
CA LYS A 45 21.58 4.82 5.65
C LYS A 45 22.49 4.92 4.42
N GLN A 46 22.28 4.07 3.42
CA GLN A 46 23.15 4.02 2.23
C GLN A 46 22.62 4.87 1.07
N LEU A 47 21.29 5.12 1.01
CA LEU A 47 20.68 5.88 -0.07
C LEU A 47 21.34 7.23 -0.36
N PRO A 48 21.65 8.08 0.64
CA PRO A 48 22.27 9.39 0.41
C PRO A 48 23.66 9.32 -0.26
N PHE A 49 24.32 8.18 -0.16
CA PHE A 49 25.68 7.97 -0.69
C PHE A 49 25.70 7.21 -2.02
N SER A 50 24.53 6.87 -2.57
CA SER A 50 24.43 6.06 -3.77
C SER A 50 24.57 6.90 -5.03
N GLU A 51 25.75 6.94 -5.62
CA GLU A 51 25.97 7.59 -6.91
C GLU A 51 25.18 6.93 -8.07
N LYS A 52 24.82 5.64 -7.96
CA LYS A 52 24.06 4.93 -8.99
C LYS A 52 22.60 5.36 -9.05
N LEU A 53 22.03 5.81 -7.94
CA LEU A 53 20.61 6.18 -7.82
C LEU A 53 20.41 7.70 -7.99
N LYS A 54 21.49 8.46 -7.99
CA LYS A 54 21.44 9.90 -8.18
C LYS A 54 20.98 10.25 -9.58
N GLY A 55 19.93 11.05 -9.68
CA GLY A 55 19.31 11.44 -10.96
C GLY A 55 18.53 10.32 -11.64
N ALA A 56 18.24 9.20 -10.95
CA ALA A 56 17.43 8.12 -11.49
C ALA A 56 15.94 8.45 -11.43
N GLU A 57 15.17 7.90 -12.38
CA GLU A 57 13.71 7.89 -12.32
C GLU A 57 13.21 6.61 -11.66
N PHE A 58 12.27 6.73 -10.72
CA PHE A 58 11.67 5.60 -10.01
C PHE A 58 10.20 5.48 -10.34
N LEU A 59 9.76 4.26 -10.66
CA LEU A 59 8.35 3.93 -10.85
C LEU A 59 7.92 2.90 -9.79
N PHE A 60 6.95 3.26 -8.97
CA PHE A 60 6.32 2.38 -7.99
C PHE A 60 4.94 1.97 -8.50
N ASP A 61 4.78 0.70 -8.83
CA ASP A 61 3.55 0.16 -9.39
C ASP A 61 2.95 -0.92 -8.48
N GLY A 62 1.61 -0.96 -8.40
CA GLY A 62 0.88 -1.99 -7.66
C GLY A 62 0.88 -1.84 -6.13
N PHE A 63 1.32 -0.72 -5.57
CA PHE A 63 1.28 -0.49 -4.13
C PHE A 63 -0.11 -0.02 -3.69
N THR A 64 -0.62 -0.60 -2.60
CA THR A 64 -1.88 -0.18 -1.95
C THR A 64 -1.64 0.76 -0.77
N GLY A 65 -0.39 0.92 -0.36
CA GLY A 65 0.06 1.80 0.73
C GLY A 65 1.55 1.60 0.99
N PHE A 66 2.10 2.46 1.82
CA PHE A 66 3.50 2.39 2.26
C PHE A 66 3.59 2.33 3.77
N THR A 67 4.43 1.45 4.28
CA THR A 67 4.77 1.40 5.70
C THR A 67 5.59 2.64 6.11
N PRO A 68 5.65 3.02 7.39
CA PRO A 68 6.43 4.17 7.83
C PRO A 68 7.89 4.15 7.39
N ILE A 69 8.52 2.97 7.39
CA ILE A 69 9.91 2.83 6.94
C ILE A 69 10.04 3.05 5.42
N GLN A 70 9.09 2.54 4.62
CA GLN A 70 9.04 2.78 3.17
C GLN A 70 8.80 4.26 2.85
N VAL A 71 7.97 4.95 3.62
CA VAL A 71 7.77 6.41 3.49
C VAL A 71 9.09 7.15 3.75
N ASN A 72 9.89 6.71 4.73
CA ASN A 72 11.21 7.30 4.95
C ASN A 72 12.15 7.04 3.78
N VAL A 73 12.14 5.83 3.21
CA VAL A 73 12.90 5.53 1.97
C VAL A 73 12.49 6.44 0.83
N LEU A 74 11.18 6.64 0.61
CA LEU A 74 10.69 7.55 -0.43
C LEU A 74 11.15 9.01 -0.19
N ARG A 75 11.20 9.44 1.07
CA ARG A 75 11.70 10.78 1.42
C ARG A 75 13.17 10.96 1.06
N GLU A 76 14.00 9.96 1.34
CA GLU A 76 15.43 10.01 0.92
C GLU A 76 15.57 9.92 -0.60
N LEU A 77 14.76 9.10 -1.27
CA LEU A 77 14.76 9.02 -2.73
C LEU A 77 14.39 10.35 -3.38
N LEU A 78 13.43 11.10 -2.83
CA LEU A 78 13.04 12.43 -3.33
C LEU A 78 14.19 13.45 -3.32
N VAL A 79 15.21 13.23 -2.48
CA VAL A 79 16.39 14.12 -2.44
C VAL A 79 17.38 13.83 -3.57
N ILE A 80 17.48 12.57 -4.00
CA ILE A 80 18.52 12.13 -4.93
C ILE A 80 18.01 11.78 -6.33
N ALA A 81 16.72 11.44 -6.45
CA ALA A 81 16.08 11.05 -7.70
C ALA A 81 15.75 12.27 -8.57
N ASP A 82 15.72 12.07 -9.88
CA ASP A 82 15.21 13.06 -10.83
C ASP A 82 13.67 13.08 -10.81
N ARG A 83 13.05 11.91 -10.77
CA ARG A 83 11.59 11.76 -10.73
C ARG A 83 11.16 10.52 -9.95
N ILE A 84 10.05 10.64 -9.24
CA ILE A 84 9.35 9.51 -8.62
C ILE A 84 7.91 9.48 -9.12
N SER A 85 7.52 8.39 -9.77
CA SER A 85 6.15 8.14 -10.25
C SER A 85 5.53 7.00 -9.46
N VAL A 86 4.30 7.18 -9.01
CA VAL A 86 3.55 6.15 -8.25
C VAL A 86 2.21 5.92 -8.91
N THR A 87 1.92 4.68 -9.32
CA THR A 87 0.60 4.32 -9.82
C THR A 87 -0.35 4.04 -8.67
N VAL A 88 -1.58 4.53 -8.78
CA VAL A 88 -2.61 4.33 -7.75
C VAL A 88 -3.91 3.91 -8.41
N THR A 89 -4.45 2.78 -7.96
CA THR A 89 -5.77 2.33 -8.41
C THR A 89 -6.85 3.13 -7.71
N MET A 90 -7.67 3.84 -8.48
CA MET A 90 -8.79 4.60 -7.98
C MET A 90 -9.88 4.76 -9.05
N ASP A 91 -11.08 5.15 -8.62
CA ASP A 91 -12.14 5.55 -9.53
C ASP A 91 -11.88 6.94 -10.09
N GLU A 92 -11.93 7.09 -11.43
CA GLU A 92 -11.76 8.38 -12.10
C GLU A 92 -12.76 9.47 -11.69
N ARG A 93 -13.89 9.06 -11.11
CA ARG A 93 -14.96 9.96 -10.65
C ARG A 93 -14.77 10.45 -9.23
N GLU A 94 -13.77 9.95 -8.52
CA GLU A 94 -13.47 10.36 -7.16
C GLU A 94 -12.32 11.39 -7.15
N ASP A 95 -12.47 12.40 -6.30
CA ASP A 95 -11.36 13.31 -6.04
C ASP A 95 -10.26 12.60 -5.27
N ALA A 96 -9.09 12.48 -5.90
CA ALA A 96 -7.91 11.79 -5.39
C ALA A 96 -7.39 12.37 -4.08
N PHE A 97 -7.49 13.68 -3.92
CA PHE A 97 -6.94 14.41 -2.78
C PHE A 97 -7.94 14.61 -1.64
N SER A 98 -9.21 14.25 -1.85
CA SER A 98 -10.20 14.31 -0.77
C SER A 98 -9.87 13.34 0.37
N PRO A 99 -10.20 13.69 1.63
CA PRO A 99 -9.84 12.86 2.78
C PRO A 99 -10.49 11.47 2.77
N GLY A 100 -11.65 11.32 2.14
CA GLY A 100 -12.40 10.08 2.14
C GLY A 100 -12.91 9.67 3.52
N LYS A 101 -13.66 8.56 3.57
CA LYS A 101 -14.13 7.95 4.83
C LYS A 101 -13.70 6.49 4.88
N PRO A 102 -13.42 5.92 6.07
CA PRO A 102 -12.85 4.57 6.23
C PRO A 102 -13.63 3.44 5.54
N TYR A 103 -14.92 3.61 5.35
CA TYR A 103 -15.78 2.63 4.68
C TYR A 103 -15.81 2.73 3.14
N GLN A 104 -15.17 3.74 2.57
CA GLN A 104 -15.09 3.92 1.11
C GLN A 104 -14.06 2.99 0.50
N LEU A 105 -14.36 2.44 -0.68
CA LEU A 105 -13.50 1.47 -1.36
C LEU A 105 -12.07 1.98 -1.56
N PHE A 106 -11.91 3.23 -1.98
CA PHE A 106 -10.60 3.83 -2.28
C PHE A 106 -10.03 4.69 -1.14
N PHE A 107 -10.51 4.48 0.09
CA PHE A 107 -10.01 5.21 1.26
C PHE A 107 -8.48 5.04 1.44
N MET A 108 -7.98 3.81 1.33
CA MET A 108 -6.54 3.52 1.47
C MET A 108 -5.73 4.20 0.35
N SER A 109 -6.24 4.17 -0.89
CA SER A 109 -5.61 4.86 -2.02
C SER A 109 -5.52 6.37 -1.78
N LYS A 110 -6.61 6.98 -1.30
CA LYS A 110 -6.62 8.41 -0.94
C LYS A 110 -5.66 8.75 0.19
N GLN A 111 -5.60 7.90 1.22
CA GLN A 111 -4.62 8.07 2.29
C GLN A 111 -3.18 8.01 1.76
N MET A 112 -2.89 7.04 0.89
CA MET A 112 -1.58 6.91 0.26
C MET A 112 -1.22 8.16 -0.54
N ILE A 113 -2.11 8.64 -1.43
CA ILE A 113 -1.90 9.86 -2.23
C ILE A 113 -1.60 11.05 -1.31
N ARG A 114 -2.38 11.25 -0.26
CA ARG A 114 -2.18 12.37 0.68
C ARG A 114 -0.86 12.27 1.43
N THR A 115 -0.46 11.05 1.81
CA THR A 115 0.84 10.82 2.46
C THR A 115 1.97 11.17 1.51
N LEU A 116 1.91 10.72 0.26
CA LEU A 116 2.92 11.00 -0.76
C LEU A 116 2.97 12.48 -1.13
N ALA A 117 1.82 13.11 -1.35
CA ALA A 117 1.73 14.55 -1.61
C ALA A 117 2.31 15.41 -0.47
N GLY A 118 2.25 14.92 0.76
CA GLY A 118 2.85 15.58 1.92
C GLY A 118 4.38 15.46 2.00
N LEU A 119 5.02 14.64 1.14
CA LEU A 119 6.47 14.47 1.15
C LEU A 119 7.21 15.52 0.32
N THR A 120 6.56 16.12 -0.66
CA THR A 120 7.16 17.09 -1.58
C THR A 120 6.27 18.31 -1.78
N ARG A 121 6.87 19.43 -2.21
CA ARG A 121 6.14 20.62 -2.69
C ARG A 121 6.03 20.63 -4.22
N ASP A 122 6.86 19.85 -4.89
CA ASP A 122 6.93 19.76 -6.35
C ASP A 122 6.12 18.55 -6.84
N LEU A 123 4.82 18.60 -6.59
CA LEU A 123 3.88 17.58 -7.05
C LEU A 123 3.37 17.96 -8.44
N GLU A 124 3.62 17.09 -9.42
CA GLU A 124 3.05 17.23 -10.76
C GLU A 124 1.55 16.87 -10.78
N ASP A 125 0.83 17.40 -11.76
CA ASP A 125 -0.57 17.04 -11.96
C ASP A 125 -0.73 15.54 -12.25
N PRO A 126 -1.73 14.88 -11.68
CA PRO A 126 -1.92 13.44 -11.85
C PRO A 126 -2.29 13.10 -13.30
N VAL A 127 -1.64 12.09 -13.85
CA VAL A 127 -1.96 11.51 -15.16
C VAL A 127 -2.96 10.38 -14.99
N TYR A 128 -4.12 10.52 -15.61
CA TYR A 128 -5.16 9.48 -15.60
C TYR A 128 -4.94 8.50 -16.74
N LEU A 129 -4.56 7.26 -16.41
CA LEU A 129 -4.44 6.18 -17.36
C LEU A 129 -5.84 5.67 -17.72
N LYS A 130 -6.32 6.06 -18.91
CA LYS A 130 -7.61 5.59 -19.42
C LYS A 130 -7.42 4.25 -20.13
N PRO A 131 -8.35 3.28 -19.98
CA PRO A 131 -8.28 2.05 -20.72
C PRO A 131 -8.33 2.35 -22.24
N SER A 132 -7.39 1.81 -22.98
CA SER A 132 -7.29 1.95 -24.45
C SER A 132 -8.35 1.09 -25.14
N GLY A 133 -9.62 1.50 -25.13
CA GLY A 133 -10.68 0.91 -25.93
C GLY A 133 -11.53 -0.14 -25.21
N GLN A 134 -11.15 -1.41 -25.16
CA GLN A 134 -12.01 -2.45 -24.59
C GLN A 134 -11.67 -2.73 -23.13
N SER A 135 -12.69 -2.67 -22.25
CA SER A 135 -12.58 -3.16 -20.87
C SER A 135 -12.16 -4.63 -20.89
N ARG A 136 -11.37 -5.08 -19.89
CA ARG A 136 -11.06 -6.50 -19.67
C ARG A 136 -12.32 -7.38 -19.59
N PHE A 137 -13.47 -6.80 -19.33
CA PHE A 137 -14.78 -7.45 -19.29
C PHE A 137 -15.61 -7.22 -20.55
N ALA A 138 -15.01 -6.83 -21.69
CA ALA A 138 -15.73 -6.61 -22.94
C ALA A 138 -16.54 -7.83 -23.41
N HIS A 139 -16.05 -9.04 -23.14
CA HIS A 139 -16.71 -10.31 -23.45
C HIS A 139 -17.60 -10.85 -22.31
N ALA A 140 -17.72 -10.12 -21.21
CA ALA A 140 -18.51 -10.50 -20.04
C ALA A 140 -19.36 -9.31 -19.56
N PRO A 141 -20.47 -8.98 -20.26
CA PRO A 141 -21.27 -7.78 -19.98
C PRO A 141 -21.82 -7.68 -18.55
N ALA A 142 -22.12 -8.82 -17.93
CA ALA A 142 -22.57 -8.86 -16.52
C ALA A 142 -21.45 -8.44 -15.56
N LEU A 143 -20.19 -8.89 -15.80
CA LEU A 143 -19.03 -8.45 -15.01
C LEU A 143 -18.72 -6.97 -15.24
N GLN A 144 -18.85 -6.50 -16.47
CA GLN A 144 -18.68 -5.07 -16.77
C GLN A 144 -19.73 -4.21 -16.06
N PHE A 145 -20.98 -4.69 -16.00
CA PHE A 145 -22.03 -4.03 -15.24
C PHE A 145 -21.71 -4.04 -13.74
N LEU A 146 -21.27 -5.17 -13.20
CA LEU A 146 -20.86 -5.30 -11.81
C LEU A 146 -19.72 -4.34 -11.46
N GLU A 147 -18.66 -4.32 -12.27
CA GLU A 147 -17.52 -3.39 -12.09
C GLU A 147 -17.96 -1.93 -12.04
N LYS A 148 -18.91 -1.54 -12.90
CA LYS A 148 -19.44 -0.16 -12.95
C LYS A 148 -20.34 0.21 -11.77
N ASN A 149 -20.96 -0.76 -11.12
CA ASN A 149 -22.01 -0.52 -10.11
C ASN A 149 -21.66 -0.99 -8.71
N ILE A 150 -20.71 -1.90 -8.54
CA ILE A 150 -20.31 -2.41 -7.23
C ILE A 150 -19.79 -1.25 -6.36
N PHE A 151 -20.15 -1.25 -5.09
CA PHE A 151 -19.82 -0.23 -4.08
C PHE A 151 -20.27 1.21 -4.43
N ARG A 152 -21.19 1.38 -5.38
CA ARG A 152 -21.67 2.72 -5.82
C ARG A 152 -22.88 3.23 -5.06
N TYR A 153 -23.44 2.46 -4.15
CA TYR A 153 -24.66 2.80 -3.41
C TYR A 153 -25.86 3.18 -4.33
N ARG A 154 -25.82 2.76 -5.59
CA ARG A 154 -26.89 2.94 -6.58
C ARG A 154 -27.59 1.61 -6.81
N LYS A 155 -28.92 1.65 -6.86
CA LYS A 155 -29.71 0.48 -7.27
C LYS A 155 -29.63 0.35 -8.80
N GLY A 156 -28.64 -0.37 -9.28
CA GLY A 156 -28.56 -0.80 -10.68
C GLY A 156 -29.01 -2.23 -10.77
N VAL A 157 -29.93 -2.53 -11.70
CA VAL A 157 -30.35 -3.90 -12.01
C VAL A 157 -29.80 -4.26 -13.38
N TYR A 158 -29.13 -5.40 -13.45
CA TYR A 158 -28.69 -5.94 -14.73
C TYR A 158 -29.88 -6.58 -15.42
N SER A 159 -30.26 -6.04 -16.60
CA SER A 159 -31.49 -6.41 -17.31
C SER A 159 -31.28 -7.30 -18.55
N LYS A 160 -30.02 -7.67 -18.84
CA LYS A 160 -29.71 -8.55 -19.98
C LYS A 160 -29.66 -10.01 -19.54
N GLU A 161 -29.92 -10.93 -20.49
CA GLU A 161 -29.74 -12.35 -20.22
C GLU A 161 -28.34 -12.63 -19.69
N GLN A 162 -28.30 -13.41 -18.63
CA GLN A 162 -27.06 -13.75 -17.96
C GLN A 162 -26.43 -14.94 -18.67
N GLN A 163 -25.36 -14.72 -19.40
CA GLN A 163 -24.47 -15.82 -19.79
C GLN A 163 -23.75 -16.31 -18.54
N GLU A 164 -23.55 -17.61 -18.44
CA GLU A 164 -23.03 -18.29 -17.27
C GLU A 164 -21.80 -17.58 -16.66
N ILE A 165 -21.95 -17.04 -15.46
CA ILE A 165 -20.83 -16.55 -14.66
C ILE A 165 -20.37 -17.74 -13.82
N CYS A 166 -19.29 -18.36 -14.23
CA CYS A 166 -18.62 -19.38 -13.41
C CYS A 166 -17.78 -18.66 -12.34
N LEU A 167 -18.22 -18.71 -11.10
CA LEU A 167 -17.41 -18.38 -9.93
C LEU A 167 -16.58 -19.61 -9.58
N LEU A 168 -15.35 -19.69 -10.07
CA LEU A 168 -14.38 -20.67 -9.61
C LEU A 168 -13.98 -20.30 -8.18
N TYR A 169 -14.54 -21.01 -7.22
CA TYR A 169 -14.08 -20.98 -5.85
C TYR A 169 -12.89 -21.94 -5.74
N THR A 170 -11.69 -21.39 -5.75
CA THR A 170 -10.50 -22.15 -5.38
C THR A 170 -10.34 -22.06 -3.89
N SER A 171 -10.82 -23.06 -3.17
CA SER A 171 -10.47 -23.28 -1.77
C SER A 171 -9.11 -23.97 -1.74
N ASP A 172 -8.04 -23.22 -1.80
CA ASP A 172 -6.76 -23.72 -1.34
C ASP A 172 -6.68 -23.47 0.15
N ALA A 173 -7.06 -24.49 0.88
CA ALA A 173 -6.84 -24.57 2.31
C ALA A 173 -5.43 -25.03 2.60
#